data_0f25e837a02ccfd386e2b0e4832e5dd2
#
_entry.id   0f25e837a02ccfd386e2b0e4832e5dd2
#
_cell.length_a   1.000
_cell.length_b   1.000
_cell.length_c   1.000
_cell.angle_alpha   90.00
_cell.angle_beta   90.00
_cell.angle_gamma   90.00
#
_symmetry.space_group_name_H-M   'P 1'
#
loop_
_entity.id
_entity.type
_entity.pdbx_description
1 polymer ?
#
loop_
_entity_poly.entity_id
_entity_poly.type
_entity_poly.pdbx_seq_one_letter_code
_entity_poly.pdbx_strand_id
1 'polypeptide(L)'
;MKHLSRKCRSATPVARKAGKKIRPAVLWFTGLSGSGKSTIARKVVSKLKKLGADVEHLDGDTMRSIFPNTGFTKSARDEHIKRVGFLAGMLEKHGVFVVASFVSPYRESRDAVRSLCRTFIEVYVSTPVEECERRDAKGLYTKARRGKISNFTGISDPYEPPKHPELAIDTTGMTVAESTSLVMNYLMGKR
;
A
#
# COMPACT_ATOMS: atom_id res chain seq x y z
N MET A 1 27.08 -21.45 34.01
CA MET A 1 26.90 -21.17 32.56
C MET A 1 26.11 -22.31 31.93
N LYS A 2 24.82 -22.12 31.65
CA LYS A 2 23.98 -23.15 31.04
C LYS A 2 23.74 -22.74 29.57
N HIS A 3 24.29 -23.52 28.63
CA HIS A 3 24.08 -23.36 27.19
C HIS A 3 22.61 -23.65 26.84
N LEU A 4 21.89 -22.64 26.39
CA LEU A 4 20.60 -22.83 25.72
C LEU A 4 20.86 -23.11 24.23
N SER A 5 20.90 -24.38 23.86
CA SER A 5 20.82 -24.82 22.47
C SER A 5 19.40 -24.64 21.95
N ARG A 6 19.14 -23.58 21.21
CA ARG A 6 17.90 -23.44 20.42
C ARG A 6 18.04 -24.28 19.15
N LYS A 7 17.41 -25.46 19.11
CA LYS A 7 17.21 -26.24 17.88
C LYS A 7 16.39 -25.43 16.89
N CYS A 8 17.03 -25.01 15.81
CA CYS A 8 16.37 -24.45 14.64
C CYS A 8 15.47 -25.56 14.06
N ARG A 9 14.13 -25.41 14.14
CA ARG A 9 13.20 -26.35 13.51
C ARG A 9 13.30 -26.14 12.00
N SER A 10 13.74 -27.16 11.28
CA SER A 10 13.70 -27.20 9.82
C SER A 10 12.23 -27.07 9.36
N ALA A 11 11.94 -26.01 8.63
CA ALA A 11 10.62 -25.83 8.02
C ALA A 11 10.44 -26.89 6.92
N THR A 12 9.50 -27.81 7.12
CA THR A 12 9.10 -28.78 6.11
C THR A 12 8.52 -28.03 4.90
N PRO A 13 8.93 -28.31 3.65
CA PRO A 13 8.36 -27.69 2.48
C PRO A 13 6.88 -28.08 2.38
N VAL A 14 5.97 -27.10 2.55
CA VAL A 14 4.54 -27.30 2.29
C VAL A 14 4.37 -27.50 0.78
N ALA A 15 3.91 -28.68 0.37
CA ALA A 15 3.58 -28.99 -1.02
C ALA A 15 2.56 -27.98 -1.57
N ARG A 16 3.00 -27.09 -2.46
CA ARG A 16 2.16 -26.08 -3.13
C ARG A 16 1.28 -26.77 -4.18
N LYS A 17 -0.04 -26.74 -4.00
CA LYS A 17 -0.98 -27.14 -5.06
C LYS A 17 -0.74 -26.27 -6.30
N ALA A 18 -0.61 -26.89 -7.47
CA ALA A 18 -0.40 -26.24 -8.76
C ALA A 18 -1.66 -25.45 -9.18
N GLY A 19 -1.82 -24.24 -8.69
CA GLY A 19 -2.73 -23.22 -9.20
C GLY A 19 -1.98 -22.26 -10.12
N LYS A 20 -2.68 -21.55 -11.01
CA LYS A 20 -2.11 -20.56 -11.93
C LYS A 20 -1.22 -19.58 -11.12
N LYS A 21 0.10 -19.70 -11.30
CA LYS A 21 1.09 -19.01 -10.49
C LYS A 21 1.01 -17.51 -10.80
N ILE A 22 0.43 -16.72 -9.89
CA ILE A 22 0.40 -15.26 -10.01
C ILE A 22 1.85 -14.77 -9.90
N ARG A 23 2.32 -13.97 -10.87
CA ARG A 23 3.68 -13.41 -10.82
C ARG A 23 3.76 -12.38 -9.71
N PRO A 24 4.86 -12.38 -8.91
CA PRO A 24 5.09 -11.35 -7.92
C PRO A 24 5.04 -9.96 -8.55
N ALA A 25 4.48 -9.01 -7.81
CA ALA A 25 4.36 -7.62 -8.21
C ALA A 25 4.28 -6.73 -6.97
N VAL A 26 4.56 -5.45 -7.16
CA VAL A 26 4.29 -4.42 -6.17
C VAL A 26 2.97 -3.74 -6.52
N LEU A 27 1.93 -3.98 -5.70
CA LEU A 27 0.68 -3.24 -5.74
C LEU A 27 0.82 -2.01 -4.83
N TRP A 28 0.87 -0.85 -5.44
CA TRP A 28 1.03 0.42 -4.74
C TRP A 28 -0.27 1.19 -4.69
N PHE A 29 -0.97 1.09 -3.55
CA PHE A 29 -2.18 1.88 -3.30
C PHE A 29 -1.79 3.30 -2.91
N THR A 30 -2.27 4.29 -3.67
CA THR A 30 -2.11 5.72 -3.39
C THR A 30 -3.47 6.41 -3.33
N GLY A 31 -3.55 7.56 -2.66
CA GLY A 31 -4.79 8.35 -2.49
C GLY A 31 -4.87 9.02 -1.11
N LEU A 32 -5.91 9.81 -0.90
CA LEU A 32 -6.10 10.61 0.32
C LEU A 32 -6.30 9.77 1.58
N SER A 33 -6.04 10.32 2.76
CA SER A 33 -6.43 9.71 4.03
C SER A 33 -7.94 9.43 4.01
N GLY A 34 -8.41 8.32 4.58
CA GLY A 34 -9.85 8.00 4.57
C GLY A 34 -10.41 7.44 3.25
N SER A 35 -9.63 7.41 2.16
CA SER A 35 -10.11 6.90 0.84
C SER A 35 -10.35 5.39 0.77
N GLY A 36 -9.98 4.61 1.79
CA GLY A 36 -10.21 3.16 1.82
C GLY A 36 -9.01 2.28 1.46
N LYS A 37 -7.84 2.86 1.11
CA LYS A 37 -6.61 2.13 0.70
C LYS A 37 -6.27 0.93 1.58
N SER A 38 -6.01 1.15 2.87
CA SER A 38 -5.56 0.08 3.78
C SER A 38 -6.64 -0.99 3.98
N THR A 39 -7.91 -0.63 3.86
CA THR A 39 -9.03 -1.58 3.97
C THR A 39 -9.07 -2.51 2.77
N ILE A 40 -8.97 -1.96 1.55
CA ILE A 40 -8.91 -2.74 0.30
C ILE A 40 -7.62 -3.57 0.28
N ALA A 41 -6.47 -2.96 0.59
CA ALA A 41 -5.17 -3.63 0.62
C ALA A 41 -5.18 -4.88 1.50
N ARG A 42 -5.69 -4.79 2.74
CA ARG A 42 -5.82 -5.95 3.64
C ARG A 42 -6.68 -7.07 3.06
N LYS A 43 -7.77 -6.74 2.36
CA LYS A 43 -8.61 -7.76 1.70
C LYS A 43 -7.91 -8.39 0.51
N VAL A 44 -7.16 -7.61 -0.29
CA VAL A 44 -6.32 -8.12 -1.38
C VAL A 44 -5.26 -9.06 -0.84
N VAL A 45 -4.53 -8.67 0.21
CA VAL A 45 -3.54 -9.53 0.90
C VAL A 45 -4.17 -10.87 1.30
N SER A 46 -5.35 -10.83 1.94
CA SER A 46 -6.06 -12.04 2.36
C SER A 46 -6.43 -12.94 1.17
N LYS A 47 -6.88 -12.36 0.05
CA LYS A 47 -7.21 -13.12 -1.17
C LYS A 47 -5.96 -13.72 -1.82
N LEU A 48 -4.87 -12.97 -1.92
CA LEU A 48 -3.61 -13.46 -2.48
C LEU A 48 -3.02 -14.60 -1.65
N LYS A 49 -3.03 -14.50 -0.31
CA LYS A 49 -2.61 -15.59 0.59
C LYS A 49 -3.45 -16.85 0.40
N LYS A 50 -4.77 -16.73 0.22
CA LYS A 50 -5.66 -17.88 -0.08
C LYS A 50 -5.33 -18.54 -1.42
N LEU A 51 -4.77 -17.79 -2.38
CA LEU A 51 -4.30 -18.32 -3.66
C LEU A 51 -2.89 -18.93 -3.58
N GLY A 52 -2.29 -18.96 -2.37
CA GLY A 52 -0.96 -19.55 -2.14
C GLY A 52 0.20 -18.64 -2.51
N ALA A 53 -0.02 -17.34 -2.67
CA ALA A 53 1.05 -16.39 -2.89
C ALA A 53 1.75 -16.02 -1.57
N ASP A 54 3.08 -15.87 -1.61
CA ASP A 54 3.83 -15.22 -0.54
C ASP A 54 3.59 -13.72 -0.65
N VAL A 55 3.01 -13.09 0.38
CA VAL A 55 2.54 -11.69 0.33
C VAL A 55 2.97 -10.94 1.58
N GLU A 56 3.56 -9.76 1.38
CA GLU A 56 3.82 -8.80 2.44
C GLU A 56 2.97 -7.54 2.27
N HIS A 57 2.47 -7.02 3.41
CA HIS A 57 1.71 -5.77 3.46
C HIS A 57 2.55 -4.67 4.09
N LEU A 58 2.91 -3.67 3.30
CA LEU A 58 3.58 -2.46 3.76
C LEU A 58 2.54 -1.36 3.97
N ASP A 59 2.08 -1.20 5.21
CA ASP A 59 1.10 -0.17 5.58
C ASP A 59 1.80 1.10 6.09
N GLY A 60 1.26 2.26 5.73
CA GLY A 60 1.89 3.55 6.01
C GLY A 60 2.10 3.85 7.49
N ASP A 61 1.14 3.48 8.35
CA ASP A 61 1.27 3.71 9.80
C ASP A 61 2.34 2.78 10.39
N THR A 62 2.33 1.49 10.00
CA THR A 62 3.32 0.50 10.43
C THR A 62 4.74 0.89 10.00
N MET A 63 4.91 1.27 8.72
CA MET A 63 6.25 1.62 8.22
C MET A 63 6.79 2.90 8.88
N ARG A 64 5.93 3.85 9.25
CA ARG A 64 6.35 5.03 10.01
C ARG A 64 6.75 4.71 11.45
N SER A 65 6.21 3.68 12.07
CA SER A 65 6.62 3.25 13.42
C SER A 65 7.97 2.53 13.43
N ILE A 66 8.38 1.96 12.29
CA ILE A 66 9.65 1.23 12.16
C ILE A 66 10.79 2.17 11.74
N PHE A 67 10.54 3.04 10.74
CA PHE A 67 11.56 3.97 10.26
C PHE A 67 11.63 5.23 11.13
N PRO A 68 12.82 5.61 11.64
CA PRO A 68 12.98 6.84 12.38
C PRO A 68 12.88 8.08 11.49
N ASN A 69 12.61 9.24 12.08
CA ASN A 69 12.62 10.56 11.45
C ASN A 69 11.68 10.70 10.23
N THR A 70 10.52 10.04 10.26
CA THR A 70 9.51 10.15 9.21
C THR A 70 8.60 11.36 9.45
N GLY A 71 9.08 12.55 9.15
CA GLY A 71 8.30 13.79 9.21
C GLY A 71 7.18 13.88 8.15
N PHE A 72 6.50 15.05 8.13
CA PHE A 72 5.40 15.32 7.20
C PHE A 72 5.71 16.44 6.19
N THR A 73 6.94 16.97 6.18
CA THR A 73 7.40 17.86 5.11
C THR A 73 7.50 17.11 3.79
N LYS A 74 7.50 17.82 2.66
CA LYS A 74 7.65 17.21 1.33
C LYS A 74 8.88 16.31 1.26
N SER A 75 10.05 16.82 1.66
CA SER A 75 11.31 16.06 1.64
C SER A 75 11.24 14.80 2.50
N ALA A 76 10.72 14.90 3.73
CA ALA A 76 10.61 13.75 4.63
C ALA A 76 9.65 12.67 4.09
N ARG A 77 8.55 13.10 3.43
CA ARG A 77 7.62 12.18 2.75
C ARG A 77 8.29 11.48 1.57
N ASP A 78 9.00 12.23 0.73
CA ASP A 78 9.70 11.71 -0.45
C ASP A 78 10.75 10.69 -0.04
N GLU A 79 11.55 10.99 0.97
CA GLU A 79 12.56 10.07 1.50
C GLU A 79 11.93 8.80 2.08
N HIS A 80 10.86 8.95 2.87
CA HIS A 80 10.15 7.80 3.43
C HIS A 80 9.59 6.89 2.32
N ILE A 81 8.96 7.46 1.29
CA ILE A 81 8.41 6.69 0.16
C ILE A 81 9.52 5.99 -0.63
N LYS A 82 10.67 6.63 -0.85
CA LYS A 82 11.83 6.01 -1.52
C LYS A 82 12.38 4.83 -0.70
N ARG A 83 12.50 4.96 0.63
CA ARG A 83 12.94 3.86 1.52
C ARG A 83 11.98 2.66 1.45
N VAL A 84 10.67 2.92 1.53
CA VAL A 84 9.65 1.87 1.40
C VAL A 84 9.67 1.25 0.01
N GLY A 85 9.84 2.06 -1.03
CA GLY A 85 9.95 1.61 -2.42
C GLY A 85 11.13 0.67 -2.65
N PHE A 86 12.30 0.99 -2.08
CA PHE A 86 13.47 0.11 -2.12
C PHE A 86 13.17 -1.25 -1.47
N LEU A 87 12.57 -1.25 -0.28
CA LEU A 87 12.16 -2.48 0.40
C LEU A 87 11.14 -3.28 -0.43
N ALA A 88 10.15 -2.61 -1.02
CA ALA A 88 9.14 -3.25 -1.86
C ALA A 88 9.76 -3.92 -3.09
N GLY A 89 10.65 -3.21 -3.80
CA GLY A 89 11.36 -3.76 -4.97
C GLY A 89 12.29 -4.93 -4.61
N MET A 90 12.93 -4.87 -3.44
CA MET A 90 13.76 -5.98 -2.94
C MET A 90 12.91 -7.23 -2.66
N LEU A 91 11.80 -7.10 -1.98
CA LEU A 91 10.88 -8.21 -1.70
C LEU A 91 10.31 -8.81 -2.99
N GLU A 92 9.91 -7.98 -3.96
CA GLU A 92 9.38 -8.41 -5.26
C GLU A 92 10.44 -9.20 -6.05
N LYS A 93 11.71 -8.77 -6.06
CA LYS A 93 12.82 -9.49 -6.69
C LYS A 93 13.00 -10.90 -6.12
N HIS A 94 12.68 -11.11 -4.86
CA HIS A 94 12.77 -12.40 -4.16
C HIS A 94 11.47 -13.22 -4.21
N GLY A 95 10.54 -12.85 -5.08
CA GLY A 95 9.33 -13.64 -5.33
C GLY A 95 8.18 -13.37 -4.38
N VAL A 96 8.27 -12.32 -3.57
CA VAL A 96 7.20 -11.91 -2.66
C VAL A 96 6.29 -10.90 -3.34
N PHE A 97 4.98 -11.11 -3.27
CA PHE A 97 3.98 -10.14 -3.66
C PHE A 97 3.95 -9.01 -2.62
N VAL A 98 4.10 -7.77 -3.02
CA VAL A 98 4.05 -6.63 -2.08
C VAL A 98 2.76 -5.85 -2.29
N VAL A 99 2.01 -5.65 -1.22
CA VAL A 99 0.84 -4.76 -1.20
C VAL A 99 1.18 -3.57 -0.33
N ALA A 100 1.45 -2.43 -0.94
CA ALA A 100 1.81 -1.19 -0.26
C ALA A 100 0.61 -0.24 -0.18
N SER A 101 0.33 0.37 0.98
CA SER A 101 -0.79 1.30 1.16
C SER A 101 -0.34 2.60 1.82
N PHE A 102 -0.13 3.65 1.00
CA PHE A 102 0.38 4.96 1.41
C PHE A 102 -0.44 6.09 0.80
N VAL A 103 -0.42 7.26 1.43
CA VAL A 103 -0.92 8.47 0.78
C VAL A 103 -0.04 8.79 -0.43
N SER A 104 1.30 8.75 -0.27
CA SER A 104 2.32 9.01 -1.31
C SER A 104 1.91 10.14 -2.28
N PRO A 105 1.83 11.40 -1.78
CA PRO A 105 1.10 12.45 -2.48
C PRO A 105 1.79 12.95 -3.75
N TYR A 106 3.10 12.78 -3.87
CA TYR A 106 3.88 13.35 -4.97
C TYR A 106 4.19 12.32 -6.05
N ARG A 107 3.97 12.70 -7.33
CA ARG A 107 4.22 11.82 -8.50
C ARG A 107 5.68 11.39 -8.57
N GLU A 108 6.60 12.34 -8.41
CA GLU A 108 8.04 12.07 -8.46
C GLU A 108 8.46 10.91 -7.56
N SER A 109 7.95 10.87 -6.31
CA SER A 109 8.26 9.79 -5.38
C SER A 109 7.70 8.44 -5.86
N ARG A 110 6.46 8.43 -6.40
CA ARG A 110 5.86 7.21 -6.93
C ARG A 110 6.55 6.71 -8.20
N ASP A 111 6.96 7.62 -9.08
CA ASP A 111 7.73 7.30 -10.29
C ASP A 111 9.11 6.73 -9.92
N ALA A 112 9.76 7.30 -8.90
CA ALA A 112 11.01 6.73 -8.36
C ALA A 112 10.81 5.31 -7.82
N VAL A 113 9.72 5.03 -7.09
CA VAL A 113 9.40 3.68 -6.63
C VAL A 113 9.14 2.73 -7.79
N ARG A 114 8.37 3.18 -8.79
CA ARG A 114 8.10 2.40 -10.01
C ARG A 114 9.40 1.93 -10.68
N SER A 115 10.41 2.79 -10.75
CA SER A 115 11.70 2.44 -11.36
C SER A 115 12.51 1.40 -10.59
N LEU A 116 12.23 1.19 -9.30
CA LEU A 116 12.89 0.20 -8.45
C LEU A 116 12.27 -1.21 -8.57
N CYS A 117 11.08 -1.32 -9.16
CA CYS A 117 10.32 -2.57 -9.23
C CYS A 117 10.33 -3.15 -10.64
N ARG A 118 10.32 -4.49 -10.77
CA ARG A 118 10.17 -5.17 -12.08
C ARG A 118 8.73 -5.12 -12.58
N THR A 119 7.78 -5.27 -11.66
CA THR A 119 6.35 -5.20 -11.93
C THR A 119 5.68 -4.31 -10.90
N PHE A 120 5.34 -3.10 -11.32
CA PHE A 120 4.68 -2.10 -10.47
C PHE A 120 3.27 -1.84 -10.97
N ILE A 121 2.30 -1.92 -10.09
CA ILE A 121 0.87 -1.70 -10.37
C ILE A 121 0.39 -0.60 -9.44
N GLU A 122 0.18 0.59 -9.99
CA GLU A 122 -0.33 1.74 -9.25
C GLU A 122 -1.84 1.68 -9.16
N VAL A 123 -2.35 1.54 -7.94
CA VAL A 123 -3.79 1.54 -7.65
C VAL A 123 -4.16 2.89 -7.03
N TYR A 124 -4.72 3.76 -7.84
CA TYR A 124 -5.19 5.07 -7.39
C TYR A 124 -6.58 4.96 -6.79
N VAL A 125 -6.67 5.16 -5.47
CA VAL A 125 -7.98 5.25 -4.78
C VAL A 125 -8.41 6.71 -4.83
N SER A 126 -9.20 7.04 -5.87
CA SER A 126 -9.53 8.40 -6.32
C SER A 126 -10.71 9.04 -5.58
N THR A 127 -11.12 8.44 -4.45
CA THR A 127 -12.22 8.95 -3.62
C THR A 127 -12.05 10.45 -3.34
N PRO A 128 -13.06 11.30 -3.64
CA PRO A 128 -13.01 12.73 -3.44
C PRO A 128 -12.70 13.14 -2.00
N VAL A 129 -12.09 14.33 -1.83
CA VAL A 129 -11.70 14.82 -0.50
C VAL A 129 -12.92 15.02 0.40
N GLU A 130 -14.05 15.46 -0.14
CA GLU A 130 -15.31 15.66 0.57
C GLU A 130 -15.80 14.34 1.19
N GLU A 131 -15.72 13.25 0.45
CA GLU A 131 -16.11 11.93 0.94
C GLU A 131 -15.10 11.38 1.96
N CYS A 132 -13.81 11.61 1.74
CA CYS A 132 -12.77 11.24 2.70
C CYS A 132 -12.95 12.00 4.04
N GLU A 133 -13.27 13.29 3.96
CA GLU A 133 -13.55 14.16 5.11
C GLU A 133 -14.86 13.74 5.82
N ARG A 134 -15.93 13.42 5.07
CA ARG A 134 -17.18 12.90 5.62
C ARG A 134 -16.95 11.62 6.43
N ARG A 135 -16.07 10.73 5.96
CA ARG A 135 -15.71 9.48 6.67
C ARG A 135 -14.89 9.75 7.91
N ASP A 136 -13.90 10.60 7.81
CA ASP A 136 -12.90 11.00 8.83
C ASP A 136 -12.61 9.95 9.92
N ALA A 137 -12.43 8.71 9.51
CA ALA A 137 -12.36 7.53 10.40
C ALA A 137 -11.27 7.62 11.50
N LYS A 138 -10.29 8.50 11.34
CA LYS A 138 -9.20 8.75 12.30
C LYS A 138 -9.30 10.12 12.98
N GLY A 139 -10.31 10.93 12.67
CA GLY A 139 -10.46 12.30 13.15
C GLY A 139 -9.36 13.26 12.68
N LEU A 140 -8.67 12.93 11.57
CA LEU A 140 -7.54 13.70 11.06
C LEU A 140 -7.99 14.94 10.30
N TYR A 141 -9.07 14.85 9.52
CA TYR A 141 -9.65 16.00 8.80
C TYR A 141 -10.17 17.05 9.77
N THR A 142 -10.93 16.63 10.78
CA THR A 142 -11.38 17.52 11.85
C THR A 142 -10.21 18.25 12.53
N LYS A 143 -9.11 17.56 12.80
CA LYS A 143 -7.92 18.17 13.39
C LYS A 143 -7.21 19.13 12.42
N ALA A 144 -7.10 18.77 11.14
CA ALA A 144 -6.49 19.59 10.11
C ALA A 144 -7.27 20.89 9.87
N ARG A 145 -8.61 20.82 9.76
CA ARG A 145 -9.49 21.99 9.63
C ARG A 145 -9.38 22.95 10.83
N ARG A 146 -9.12 22.41 12.03
CA ARG A 146 -8.89 23.21 13.24
C ARG A 146 -7.43 23.72 13.38
N GLY A 147 -6.60 23.56 12.35
CA GLY A 147 -5.19 23.99 12.38
C GLY A 147 -4.29 23.19 13.32
N LYS A 148 -4.77 22.04 13.88
CA LYS A 148 -3.99 21.20 14.80
C LYS A 148 -3.02 20.27 14.09
N ILE A 149 -3.10 20.11 12.78
CA ILE A 149 -2.19 19.34 11.95
C ILE A 149 -1.78 20.22 10.78
N SER A 150 -0.48 20.50 10.65
CA SER A 150 0.12 21.15 9.50
C SER A 150 0.43 20.14 8.38
N ASN A 151 0.56 20.62 7.15
CA ASN A 151 0.95 19.83 5.98
C ASN A 151 0.05 18.58 5.79
N PHE A 152 -1.27 18.74 5.99
CA PHE A 152 -2.22 17.64 5.81
C PHE A 152 -2.64 17.54 4.35
N THR A 153 -2.29 16.41 3.70
CA THR A 153 -2.57 16.18 2.28
C THR A 153 -4.06 16.24 1.96
N GLY A 154 -4.43 17.07 1.01
CA GLY A 154 -5.81 17.31 0.59
C GLY A 154 -6.49 18.48 1.31
N ILE A 155 -5.85 19.10 2.31
CA ILE A 155 -6.36 20.31 3.01
C ILE A 155 -5.33 21.43 2.92
N SER A 156 -4.17 21.31 3.55
CA SER A 156 -3.11 22.31 3.58
C SER A 156 -1.87 21.91 2.77
N ASP A 157 -1.85 20.73 2.22
CA ASP A 157 -0.77 20.18 1.40
C ASP A 157 -1.34 19.48 0.16
N PRO A 158 -0.71 19.59 -1.02
CA PRO A 158 -1.28 19.05 -2.26
C PRO A 158 -1.23 17.51 -2.28
N TYR A 159 -2.17 16.93 -3.04
CA TYR A 159 -2.09 15.58 -3.56
C TYR A 159 -2.01 15.65 -5.09
N GLU A 160 -1.01 15.04 -5.68
CA GLU A 160 -0.82 14.97 -7.12
C GLU A 160 -1.37 13.64 -7.67
N PRO A 161 -2.56 13.62 -8.30
CA PRO A 161 -3.12 12.40 -8.87
C PRO A 161 -2.15 11.75 -9.87
N PRO A 162 -2.06 10.42 -9.92
CA PRO A 162 -1.29 9.73 -10.96
C PRO A 162 -1.78 10.12 -12.36
N LYS A 163 -0.85 10.22 -13.32
CA LYS A 163 -1.21 10.50 -14.72
C LYS A 163 -1.76 9.26 -15.43
N HIS A 164 -1.17 8.10 -15.17
CA HIS A 164 -1.45 6.83 -15.84
C HIS A 164 -1.41 5.67 -14.82
N PRO A 165 -2.33 5.64 -13.85
CA PRO A 165 -2.41 4.52 -12.91
C PRO A 165 -2.90 3.27 -13.66
N GLU A 166 -2.42 2.09 -13.30
CA GLU A 166 -2.92 0.83 -13.85
C GLU A 166 -4.37 0.57 -13.44
N LEU A 167 -4.79 1.11 -12.29
CA LEU A 167 -6.17 1.03 -11.83
C LEU A 167 -6.56 2.28 -11.05
N ALA A 168 -7.71 2.87 -11.37
CA ALA A 168 -8.32 3.95 -10.59
C ALA A 168 -9.66 3.46 -9.99
N ILE A 169 -9.88 3.72 -8.71
CA ILE A 169 -11.07 3.29 -7.98
C ILE A 169 -11.60 4.45 -7.14
N ASP A 170 -12.77 4.97 -7.48
CA ASP A 170 -13.55 5.79 -6.57
C ASP A 170 -14.39 4.87 -5.67
N THR A 171 -14.17 4.96 -4.37
CA THR A 171 -14.88 4.11 -3.40
C THR A 171 -16.17 4.71 -2.90
N THR A 172 -16.61 5.84 -3.46
CA THR A 172 -17.89 6.48 -3.11
C THR A 172 -19.03 5.53 -3.47
N GLY A 173 -19.88 5.20 -2.50
CA GLY A 173 -21.00 4.27 -2.70
C GLY A 173 -20.60 2.80 -2.94
N MET A 174 -19.31 2.48 -2.98
CA MET A 174 -18.84 1.11 -3.19
C MET A 174 -18.61 0.36 -1.88
N THR A 175 -18.92 -0.92 -1.87
CA THR A 175 -18.50 -1.83 -0.82
C THR A 175 -17.01 -2.18 -0.93
N VAL A 176 -16.42 -2.60 0.19
CA VAL A 176 -15.03 -3.09 0.21
C VAL A 176 -14.87 -4.32 -0.68
N ALA A 177 -15.92 -5.15 -0.80
CA ALA A 177 -15.91 -6.37 -1.61
C ALA A 177 -15.81 -6.04 -3.10
N GLU A 178 -16.59 -5.07 -3.59
CA GLU A 178 -16.58 -4.60 -4.98
C GLU A 178 -15.21 -3.99 -5.33
N SER A 179 -14.73 -3.04 -4.53
CA SER A 179 -13.41 -2.43 -4.72
C SER A 179 -12.27 -3.46 -4.74
N THR A 180 -12.32 -4.45 -3.82
CA THR A 180 -11.36 -5.55 -3.78
C THR A 180 -11.45 -6.43 -5.03
N SER A 181 -12.66 -6.65 -5.56
CA SER A 181 -12.87 -7.48 -6.74
C SER A 181 -12.31 -6.82 -7.99
N LEU A 182 -12.41 -5.50 -8.14
CA LEU A 182 -11.76 -4.76 -9.23
C LEU A 182 -10.24 -5.02 -9.25
N VAL A 183 -9.57 -4.90 -8.11
CA VAL A 183 -8.13 -5.15 -8.01
C VAL A 183 -7.80 -6.60 -8.36
N MET A 184 -8.55 -7.55 -7.82
CA MET A 184 -8.30 -8.98 -8.08
C MET A 184 -8.57 -9.36 -9.54
N ASN A 185 -9.61 -8.79 -10.17
CA ASN A 185 -9.90 -9.03 -11.58
C ASN A 185 -8.75 -8.52 -12.46
N TYR A 186 -8.25 -7.31 -12.18
CA TYR A 186 -7.08 -6.77 -12.88
C TYR A 186 -5.88 -7.73 -12.77
N LEU A 187 -5.54 -8.18 -11.55
CA LEU A 187 -4.42 -9.11 -11.30
C LEU A 187 -4.59 -10.46 -12.00
N MET A 188 -5.82 -10.92 -12.18
CA MET A 188 -6.14 -12.20 -12.83
C MET A 188 -6.29 -12.07 -14.35
N GLY A 189 -6.09 -10.87 -14.93
CA GLY A 189 -6.29 -10.59 -16.36
C GLY A 189 -7.75 -10.75 -16.80
N LYS A 190 -8.70 -10.61 -15.88
CA LYS A 190 -10.13 -10.58 -16.17
C LYS A 190 -10.54 -9.14 -16.44
N ARG A 191 -10.91 -8.83 -17.68
CA ARG A 191 -11.52 -7.55 -18.06
C ARG A 191 -13.01 -7.54 -17.72
#